data_36bbe1ca136838ee3ba7ec18b4d7b542
#
_entry.id   36bbe1ca136838ee3ba7ec18b4d7b542
#
_cell.length_a   1.000
_cell.length_b   1.000
_cell.length_c   1.000
_cell.angle_alpha   90.00
_cell.angle_beta   90.00
_cell.angle_gamma   90.00
#
_symmetry.space_group_name_H-M   'P 1'
#
loop_
_entity.id
_entity.type
_entity.pdbx_description
1 polymer ?
#
loop_
_entity_poly.entity_id
_entity_poly.type
_entity_poly.pdbx_seq_one_letter_code
_entity_poly.pdbx_strand_id
1 'polypeptide(L)'
;MLGRSAVIFASVGSMLPFDRFVRAVDEWARDNPRQAVFIQIGEGAYEPRHAPFARIMPMTEYRERLRGCSLFVAHVGMGAILQGLEEGKQMLLMPRRHDLGEHTTDHQLHTAARFGDRPGIRIVEDVPQLKAEMSRLIAEPLRTGETISNEASPGLIAGVAKFLDRARPRP
;
A
#
# COMPACT_ATOMS: atom_id res chain seq x y z
N MET A 1 -11.09 -24.72 14.73
CA MET A 1 -11.38 -23.37 14.21
C MET A 1 -10.79 -23.29 12.81
N LEU A 2 -11.64 -23.25 11.78
CA LEU A 2 -11.22 -22.98 10.41
C LEU A 2 -10.73 -21.52 10.38
N GLY A 3 -9.41 -21.31 10.29
CA GLY A 3 -8.84 -19.98 10.18
C GLY A 3 -9.47 -19.27 8.99
N ARG A 4 -9.96 -18.02 9.20
CA ARG A 4 -10.44 -17.17 8.13
C ARG A 4 -9.33 -17.08 7.09
N SER A 5 -9.64 -17.44 5.84
CA SER A 5 -8.72 -17.24 4.72
C SER A 5 -8.30 -15.77 4.71
N ALA A 6 -6.99 -15.53 4.71
CA ALA A 6 -6.49 -14.15 4.63
C ALA A 6 -6.88 -13.55 3.29
N VAL A 7 -7.31 -12.30 3.31
CA VAL A 7 -7.59 -11.52 2.09
C VAL A 7 -6.42 -10.57 1.88
N ILE A 8 -5.74 -10.71 0.74
CA ILE A 8 -4.62 -9.86 0.36
C ILE A 8 -5.09 -8.89 -0.72
N PHE A 9 -4.84 -7.61 -0.50
CA PHE A 9 -4.98 -6.60 -1.52
C PHE A 9 -3.60 -6.09 -1.93
N ALA A 10 -3.25 -6.25 -3.21
CA ALA A 10 -2.01 -5.76 -3.77
C ALA A 10 -2.25 -4.57 -4.71
N SER A 11 -1.41 -3.53 -4.65
CA SER A 11 -1.58 -2.32 -5.45
C SER A 11 -0.26 -1.71 -5.89
N VAL A 12 -0.18 -1.38 -7.18
CA VAL A 12 0.95 -0.65 -7.76
C VAL A 12 0.71 0.86 -7.81
N GLY A 13 -0.49 1.34 -7.42
CA GLY A 13 -0.87 2.74 -7.58
C GLY A 13 -1.26 3.09 -9.03
N SER A 14 -1.34 4.39 -9.35
CA SER A 14 -1.91 4.88 -10.61
C SER A 14 -0.89 5.46 -11.60
N MET A 15 0.41 5.57 -11.24
CA MET A 15 1.35 6.39 -12.01
C MET A 15 2.23 5.57 -12.96
N LEU A 16 2.86 4.53 -12.50
CA LEU A 16 3.89 3.82 -13.26
C LEU A 16 3.67 2.30 -13.20
N PRO A 17 4.05 1.56 -14.26
CA PRO A 17 4.07 0.11 -14.26
C PRO A 17 4.95 -0.47 -13.14
N PHE A 18 4.61 -1.68 -12.67
CA PHE A 18 5.44 -2.42 -11.73
C PHE A 18 5.31 -3.93 -11.97
N ASP A 19 5.62 -4.36 -13.16
CA ASP A 19 5.39 -5.74 -13.64
C ASP A 19 6.13 -6.79 -12.81
N ARG A 20 7.35 -6.48 -12.32
CA ARG A 20 8.12 -7.36 -11.42
C ARG A 20 7.34 -7.67 -10.13
N PHE A 21 6.72 -6.67 -9.54
CA PHE A 21 5.89 -6.81 -8.35
C PHE A 21 4.60 -7.58 -8.65
N VAL A 22 3.87 -7.20 -9.70
CA VAL A 22 2.61 -7.84 -10.09
C VAL A 22 2.82 -9.32 -10.38
N ARG A 23 3.86 -9.67 -11.13
CA ARG A 23 4.23 -11.06 -11.42
C ARG A 23 4.55 -11.85 -10.15
N ALA A 24 5.31 -11.25 -9.23
CA ALA A 24 5.68 -11.90 -7.98
C ALA A 24 4.46 -12.24 -7.11
N VAL A 25 3.50 -11.31 -7.01
CA VAL A 25 2.25 -11.51 -6.27
C VAL A 25 1.37 -12.56 -6.94
N ASP A 26 1.24 -12.54 -8.27
CA ASP A 26 0.46 -13.52 -9.02
C ASP A 26 1.04 -14.94 -8.92
N GLU A 27 2.36 -15.08 -9.03
CA GLU A 27 3.04 -16.37 -8.82
C GLU A 27 2.87 -16.87 -7.37
N TRP A 28 2.93 -15.96 -6.40
CA TRP A 28 2.65 -16.32 -5.00
C TRP A 28 1.21 -16.81 -4.82
N ALA A 29 0.24 -16.17 -5.47
CA ALA A 29 -1.16 -16.59 -5.46
C ALA A 29 -1.35 -18.00 -6.06
N ARG A 30 -0.65 -18.32 -7.16
CA ARG A 30 -0.63 -19.68 -7.75
C ARG A 30 -0.19 -20.72 -6.72
N ASP A 31 0.87 -20.41 -5.98
CA ASP A 31 1.48 -21.35 -5.01
C ASP A 31 0.68 -21.42 -3.70
N ASN A 32 -0.26 -20.48 -3.47
CA ASN A 32 -1.10 -20.38 -2.29
C ASN A 32 -2.60 -20.28 -2.62
N PRO A 33 -3.21 -21.28 -3.29
CA PRO A 33 -4.56 -21.18 -3.86
C PRO A 33 -5.69 -21.06 -2.82
N ARG A 34 -5.39 -21.27 -1.54
CA ARG A 34 -6.35 -21.08 -0.45
C ARG A 34 -6.44 -19.65 0.05
N GLN A 35 -5.54 -18.76 -0.39
CA GLN A 35 -5.54 -17.36 -0.01
C GLN A 35 -6.25 -16.52 -1.06
N ALA A 36 -7.15 -15.64 -0.62
CA ALA A 36 -7.79 -14.70 -1.52
C ALA A 36 -6.84 -13.54 -1.81
N VAL A 37 -6.48 -13.36 -3.08
CA VAL A 37 -5.61 -12.27 -3.55
C VAL A 37 -6.36 -11.46 -4.59
N PHE A 38 -6.28 -10.14 -4.51
CA PHE A 38 -6.72 -9.23 -5.58
C PHE A 38 -5.61 -8.24 -5.90
N ILE A 39 -5.36 -7.98 -7.18
CA ILE A 39 -4.24 -7.13 -7.62
C ILE A 39 -4.75 -5.94 -8.44
N GLN A 40 -4.42 -4.72 -8.04
CA GLN A 40 -4.56 -3.53 -8.88
C GLN A 40 -3.21 -3.30 -9.59
N ILE A 41 -3.20 -3.44 -10.92
CA ILE A 41 -1.98 -3.55 -11.73
C ILE A 41 -1.56 -2.25 -12.46
N GLY A 42 -2.42 -1.21 -12.51
CA GLY A 42 -2.14 0.02 -13.26
C GLY A 42 -1.91 -0.23 -14.75
N GLU A 43 -0.99 0.51 -15.33
CA GLU A 43 -0.64 0.50 -16.75
C GLU A 43 0.42 -0.57 -17.13
N GLY A 44 0.68 -1.54 -16.23
CA GLY A 44 1.66 -2.59 -16.48
C GLY A 44 1.32 -3.48 -17.69
N ALA A 45 2.34 -4.08 -18.29
CA ALA A 45 2.19 -5.01 -19.41
C ALA A 45 1.83 -6.44 -18.96
N TYR A 46 2.26 -6.81 -17.74
CA TYR A 46 1.95 -8.13 -17.19
C TYR A 46 0.52 -8.20 -16.65
N GLU A 47 -0.25 -9.16 -17.18
CA GLU A 47 -1.59 -9.48 -16.67
C GLU A 47 -1.55 -10.75 -15.82
N PRO A 48 -2.06 -10.69 -14.56
CA PRO A 48 -2.15 -11.84 -13.68
C PRO A 48 -2.96 -13.00 -14.27
N ARG A 49 -2.54 -14.24 -14.00
CA ARG A 49 -3.18 -15.45 -14.48
C ARG A 49 -3.79 -16.29 -13.36
N HIS A 50 -3.40 -16.00 -12.12
CA HIS A 50 -3.77 -16.82 -10.95
C HIS A 50 -4.56 -16.03 -9.92
N ALA A 51 -4.50 -14.69 -9.96
CA ALA A 51 -5.29 -13.82 -9.10
C ALA A 51 -6.19 -12.91 -9.93
N PRO A 52 -7.41 -12.62 -9.48
CA PRO A 52 -8.25 -11.58 -10.07
C PRO A 52 -7.57 -10.22 -9.94
N PHE A 53 -7.76 -9.39 -10.96
CA PHE A 53 -7.12 -8.09 -11.02
C PHE A 53 -8.02 -7.01 -11.63
N ALA A 54 -7.65 -5.75 -11.41
CA ALA A 54 -8.13 -4.60 -12.17
C ALA A 54 -6.95 -3.70 -12.53
N ARG A 55 -7.04 -3.00 -13.64
CA ARG A 55 -6.02 -2.00 -14.01
C ARG A 55 -6.17 -0.76 -13.13
N ILE A 56 -7.29 -0.11 -13.24
CA ILE A 56 -7.69 1.07 -12.45
C ILE A 56 -9.07 0.76 -11.86
N MET A 57 -9.34 1.29 -10.68
CA MET A 57 -10.62 1.16 -10.02
C MET A 57 -11.05 2.49 -9.40
N PRO A 58 -12.36 2.70 -9.19
CA PRO A 58 -12.85 3.85 -8.43
C PRO A 58 -12.25 3.89 -7.02
N MET A 59 -12.02 5.08 -6.48
CA MET A 59 -11.45 5.24 -5.13
C MET A 59 -12.32 4.60 -4.04
N THR A 60 -13.64 4.57 -4.22
CA THR A 60 -14.57 3.88 -3.31
C THR A 60 -14.28 2.39 -3.24
N GLU A 61 -14.16 1.71 -4.38
CA GLU A 61 -13.81 0.29 -4.46
C GLU A 61 -12.41 0.02 -3.90
N TYR A 62 -11.43 0.87 -4.21
CA TYR A 62 -10.09 0.77 -3.67
C TYR A 62 -10.09 0.77 -2.13
N ARG A 63 -10.81 1.73 -1.53
CA ARG A 63 -10.94 1.82 -0.07
C ARG A 63 -11.67 0.63 0.54
N GLU A 64 -12.70 0.12 -0.11
CA GLU A 64 -13.42 -1.08 0.35
C GLU A 64 -12.51 -2.29 0.37
N ARG A 65 -11.70 -2.51 -0.68
CA ARG A 65 -10.72 -3.60 -0.72
C ARG A 65 -9.63 -3.43 0.33
N LEU A 66 -9.14 -2.21 0.51
CA LEU A 66 -8.16 -1.90 1.54
C LEU A 66 -8.72 -2.16 2.95
N ARG A 67 -9.95 -1.73 3.24
CA ARG A 67 -10.63 -2.03 4.52
C ARG A 67 -10.85 -3.50 4.74
N GLY A 68 -11.22 -4.22 3.71
CA GLY A 68 -11.53 -5.65 3.76
C GLY A 68 -10.30 -6.55 3.83
N CYS A 69 -9.11 -6.08 3.46
CA CYS A 69 -7.92 -6.92 3.45
C CYS A 69 -7.32 -7.11 4.85
N SER A 70 -6.68 -8.26 5.05
CA SER A 70 -5.87 -8.57 6.23
C SER A 70 -4.40 -8.23 6.03
N LEU A 71 -3.93 -8.18 4.77
CA LEU A 71 -2.58 -7.75 4.40
C LEU A 71 -2.67 -6.85 3.16
N PHE A 72 -2.13 -5.64 3.27
CA PHE A 72 -1.96 -4.73 2.15
C PHE A 72 -0.53 -4.84 1.61
N VAL A 73 -0.39 -5.22 0.35
CA VAL A 73 0.90 -5.37 -0.34
C VAL A 73 1.00 -4.28 -1.40
N ALA A 74 2.02 -3.42 -1.36
CA ALA A 74 2.05 -2.28 -2.27
C ALA A 74 3.46 -1.81 -2.62
N HIS A 75 3.53 -0.91 -3.62
CA HIS A 75 4.73 -0.12 -3.86
C HIS A 75 4.95 0.88 -2.71
N VAL A 76 6.19 1.40 -2.56
CA VAL A 76 6.52 2.40 -1.54
C VAL A 76 6.11 3.80 -2.02
N GLY A 77 4.82 4.01 -2.23
CA GLY A 77 4.26 5.32 -2.58
C GLY A 77 3.58 5.98 -1.39
N MET A 78 3.76 7.30 -1.22
CA MET A 78 3.18 8.04 -0.09
C MET A 78 1.68 7.86 0.02
N GLY A 79 0.94 7.89 -1.11
CA GLY A 79 -0.51 7.68 -1.11
C GLY A 79 -0.90 6.31 -0.56
N ALA A 80 -0.21 5.24 -0.97
CA ALA A 80 -0.46 3.89 -0.48
C ALA A 80 -0.15 3.76 1.02
N ILE A 81 0.98 4.33 1.48
CA ILE A 81 1.37 4.32 2.88
C ILE A 81 0.34 5.06 3.75
N LEU A 82 -0.05 6.27 3.36
CA LEU A 82 -1.01 7.07 4.12
C LEU A 82 -2.37 6.37 4.23
N GLN A 83 -2.89 5.85 3.13
CA GLN A 83 -4.16 5.11 3.12
C GLN A 83 -4.10 3.84 3.98
N GLY A 84 -2.98 3.11 3.93
CA GLY A 84 -2.78 1.94 4.79
C GLY A 84 -2.72 2.29 6.27
N LEU A 85 -2.08 3.40 6.64
CA LEU A 85 -2.02 3.92 8.01
C LEU A 85 -3.39 4.44 8.49
N GLU A 86 -4.14 5.15 7.65
CA GLU A 86 -5.51 5.61 7.95
C GLU A 86 -6.44 4.43 8.27
N GLU A 87 -6.33 3.35 7.52
CA GLU A 87 -7.16 2.16 7.70
C GLU A 87 -6.56 1.13 8.70
N GLY A 88 -5.46 1.48 9.38
CA GLY A 88 -4.80 0.63 10.38
C GLY A 88 -4.33 -0.72 9.86
N LYS A 89 -3.89 -0.79 8.61
CA LYS A 89 -3.48 -2.04 7.96
C LYS A 89 -2.03 -2.39 8.22
N GLN A 90 -1.77 -3.68 8.38
CA GLN A 90 -0.41 -4.16 8.18
C GLN A 90 -0.04 -4.08 6.71
N MET A 91 1.15 -3.60 6.43
CA MET A 91 1.62 -3.32 5.08
C MET A 91 2.93 -4.04 4.78
N LEU A 92 2.97 -4.69 3.63
CA LEU A 92 4.20 -5.21 3.03
C LEU A 92 4.51 -4.39 1.79
N LEU A 93 5.61 -3.67 1.82
CA LEU A 93 5.92 -2.67 0.82
C LEU A 93 7.22 -3.01 0.08
N MET A 94 7.20 -2.88 -1.25
CA MET A 94 8.35 -3.08 -2.11
C MET A 94 8.63 -1.81 -2.93
N PRO A 95 9.82 -1.21 -2.85
CA PRO A 95 10.13 -0.01 -3.62
C PRO A 95 10.35 -0.34 -5.08
N ARG A 96 9.91 0.58 -5.95
CA ARG A 96 10.36 0.66 -7.33
C ARG A 96 11.82 1.10 -7.35
N ARG A 97 12.56 0.61 -8.35
CA ARG A 97 13.98 0.90 -8.51
C ARG A 97 14.23 1.62 -9.84
N HIS A 98 15.00 2.71 -9.76
CA HIS A 98 15.40 3.47 -10.94
C HIS A 98 16.30 2.65 -11.87
N ASP A 99 17.25 1.90 -11.33
CA ASP A 99 18.18 1.05 -12.08
C ASP A 99 17.50 -0.11 -12.83
N LEU A 100 16.27 -0.46 -12.45
CA LEU A 100 15.42 -1.42 -13.17
C LEU A 100 14.40 -0.75 -14.11
N GLY A 101 14.47 0.56 -14.29
CA GLY A 101 13.53 1.31 -15.13
C GLY A 101 12.11 1.40 -14.58
N GLU A 102 11.90 1.12 -13.30
CA GLU A 102 10.58 1.09 -12.66
C GLU A 102 10.13 2.45 -12.14
N HIS A 103 11.05 3.40 -12.03
CA HIS A 103 10.81 4.78 -11.59
C HIS A 103 11.82 5.73 -12.22
N THR A 104 11.48 7.01 -12.28
CA THR A 104 12.37 8.07 -12.78
C THR A 104 13.49 8.45 -11.80
N THR A 105 13.33 8.12 -10.52
CA THR A 105 14.27 8.43 -9.43
C THR A 105 14.20 7.36 -8.34
N ASP A 106 15.12 7.42 -7.35
CA ASP A 106 15.15 6.53 -6.18
C ASP A 106 14.29 7.04 -5.01
N HIS A 107 13.30 7.88 -5.25
CA HIS A 107 12.42 8.41 -4.19
C HIS A 107 11.79 7.33 -3.32
N GLN A 108 11.43 6.18 -3.91
CA GLN A 108 10.81 5.12 -3.12
C GLN A 108 11.80 4.43 -2.18
N LEU A 109 13.08 4.39 -2.50
CA LEU A 109 14.12 3.91 -1.58
C LEU A 109 14.28 4.87 -0.38
N HIS A 110 14.27 6.19 -0.61
CA HIS A 110 14.30 7.17 0.48
C HIS A 110 13.05 7.09 1.36
N THR A 111 11.88 6.91 0.75
CA THR A 111 10.62 6.73 1.49
C THR A 111 10.66 5.43 2.31
N ALA A 112 11.17 4.34 1.73
CA ALA A 112 11.34 3.06 2.42
C ALA A 112 12.21 3.20 3.67
N ALA A 113 13.38 3.86 3.56
CA ALA A 113 14.27 4.13 4.70
C ALA A 113 13.57 4.94 5.81
N ARG A 114 12.67 5.85 5.47
CA ARG A 114 11.96 6.69 6.45
C ARG A 114 10.82 5.98 7.16
N PHE A 115 10.17 5.03 6.52
CA PHE A 115 8.96 4.38 7.04
C PHE A 115 9.17 2.93 7.51
N GLY A 116 10.34 2.33 7.22
CA GLY A 116 10.61 0.92 7.49
C GLY A 116 10.53 0.50 8.96
N ASP A 117 10.81 1.42 9.88
CA ASP A 117 10.77 1.16 11.32
C ASP A 117 9.38 1.41 11.96
N ARG A 118 8.38 1.82 11.18
CA ARG A 118 7.04 2.07 11.74
C ARG A 118 6.31 0.77 12.04
N PRO A 119 5.61 0.70 13.19
CA PRO A 119 4.73 -0.44 13.50
C PRO A 119 3.73 -0.70 12.37
N GLY A 120 3.56 -1.97 12.02
CA GLY A 120 2.65 -2.37 10.95
C GLY A 120 3.21 -2.25 9.54
N ILE A 121 4.44 -1.76 9.35
CA ILE A 121 5.10 -1.67 8.04
C ILE A 121 6.27 -2.66 7.97
N ARG A 122 6.34 -3.39 6.88
CA ARG A 122 7.48 -4.22 6.48
C ARG A 122 7.91 -3.81 5.09
N ILE A 123 9.19 -3.49 4.93
CA ILE A 123 9.81 -3.20 3.63
C ILE A 123 10.60 -4.42 3.17
N VAL A 124 10.54 -4.71 1.87
CA VAL A 124 11.33 -5.75 1.21
C VAL A 124 11.96 -5.19 -0.06
N GLU A 125 13.13 -5.70 -0.43
CA GLU A 125 13.92 -5.14 -1.53
C GLU A 125 13.77 -5.92 -2.83
N ASP A 126 13.45 -7.22 -2.72
CA ASP A 126 13.42 -8.13 -3.87
C ASP A 126 12.23 -9.09 -3.86
N VAL A 127 12.06 -9.81 -4.96
CA VAL A 127 10.96 -10.76 -5.16
C VAL A 127 11.00 -11.96 -4.19
N PRO A 128 12.17 -12.61 -3.93
CA PRO A 128 12.23 -13.67 -2.93
C PRO A 128 11.77 -13.24 -1.55
N GLN A 129 12.22 -12.06 -1.08
CA GLN A 129 11.79 -11.50 0.20
C GLN A 129 10.29 -11.18 0.20
N LEU A 130 9.75 -10.61 -0.90
CA LEU A 130 8.32 -10.31 -1.02
C LEU A 130 7.48 -11.56 -0.81
N LYS A 131 7.78 -12.65 -1.51
CA LYS A 131 7.04 -13.92 -1.42
C LYS A 131 7.16 -14.57 -0.03
N ALA A 132 8.35 -14.56 0.55
CA ALA A 132 8.58 -15.09 1.89
C ALA A 132 7.83 -14.30 2.96
N GLU A 133 7.89 -12.97 2.92
CA GLU A 133 7.20 -12.10 3.87
C GLU A 133 5.67 -12.14 3.69
N MET A 134 5.13 -12.30 2.49
CA MET A 134 3.69 -12.54 2.28
C MET A 134 3.22 -13.75 3.07
N SER A 135 3.94 -14.88 2.96
CA SER A 135 3.61 -16.11 3.68
C SER A 135 3.73 -15.94 5.19
N ARG A 136 4.81 -15.27 5.64
CA ARG A 136 5.06 -15.03 7.07
C ARG A 136 4.00 -14.14 7.69
N LEU A 137 3.64 -13.02 7.05
CA LEU A 137 2.71 -12.02 7.59
C LEU A 137 1.26 -12.49 7.62
N ILE A 138 0.91 -13.51 6.84
CA ILE A 138 -0.39 -14.17 6.94
C ILE A 138 -0.45 -15.07 8.18
N ALA A 139 0.64 -15.80 8.46
CA ALA A 139 0.72 -16.68 9.62
C ALA A 139 0.93 -15.89 10.92
N GLU A 140 1.76 -14.86 10.88
CA GLU A 140 2.16 -14.03 12.01
C GLU A 140 1.99 -12.54 11.67
N PRO A 141 0.78 -11.97 11.80
CA PRO A 141 0.52 -10.58 11.48
C PRO A 141 1.35 -9.60 12.32
N LEU A 142 1.78 -8.50 11.69
CA LEU A 142 2.41 -7.40 12.40
C LEU A 142 1.42 -6.72 13.34
N ARG A 143 1.94 -6.25 14.47
CA ARG A 143 1.19 -5.29 15.29
C ARG A 143 1.15 -3.96 14.54
N THR A 144 -0.03 -3.46 14.26
CA THR A 144 -0.21 -2.13 13.69
C THR A 144 -0.09 -1.07 14.78
N GLY A 145 0.47 0.08 14.44
CA GLY A 145 0.49 1.25 15.33
C GLY A 145 -0.88 1.95 15.38
N GLU A 146 -0.89 3.13 15.98
CA GLU A 146 -2.07 4.00 15.94
C GLU A 146 -2.36 4.43 14.49
N THR A 147 -3.64 4.50 14.16
CA THR A 147 -4.09 5.03 12.87
C THR A 147 -3.78 6.52 12.80
N ILE A 148 -3.44 7.00 11.62
CA ILE A 148 -3.33 8.45 11.39
C ILE A 148 -4.70 9.02 11.06
N SER A 149 -4.95 10.25 11.53
CA SER A 149 -6.17 10.99 11.15
C SER A 149 -5.99 11.58 9.74
N ASN A 150 -7.03 11.49 8.92
CA ASN A 150 -7.14 12.23 7.66
C ASN A 150 -7.64 13.67 7.85
N GLU A 151 -7.94 14.07 9.10
CA GLU A 151 -8.33 15.40 9.47
C GLU A 151 -7.21 16.15 10.17
N ALA A 152 -7.07 17.44 9.87
CA ALA A 152 -6.14 18.29 10.57
C ALA A 152 -6.54 18.42 12.05
N SER A 153 -5.55 18.57 12.93
CA SER A 153 -5.84 18.79 14.35
C SER A 153 -6.70 20.03 14.57
N PRO A 154 -7.63 20.04 15.56
CA PRO A 154 -8.45 21.21 15.86
C PRO A 154 -7.63 22.49 16.06
N GLY A 155 -6.43 22.39 16.65
CA GLY A 155 -5.52 23.52 16.84
C GLY A 155 -5.00 24.10 15.52
N LEU A 156 -4.68 23.24 14.54
CA LEU A 156 -4.26 23.70 13.21
C LEU A 156 -5.43 24.36 12.46
N ILE A 157 -6.61 23.76 12.50
CA ILE A 157 -7.82 24.33 11.88
C ILE A 157 -8.10 25.71 12.46
N ALA A 158 -8.10 25.87 13.79
CA ALA A 158 -8.32 27.14 14.46
C ALA A 158 -7.22 28.18 14.12
N GLY A 159 -5.96 27.74 14.02
CA GLY A 159 -4.86 28.59 13.63
C GLY A 159 -4.98 29.14 12.21
N VAL A 160 -5.35 28.29 11.25
CA VAL A 160 -5.62 28.68 9.86
C VAL A 160 -6.81 29.62 9.78
N ALA A 161 -7.92 29.31 10.45
CA ALA A 161 -9.10 30.18 10.49
C ALA A 161 -8.74 31.58 11.01
N LYS A 162 -8.03 31.68 12.13
CA LYS A 162 -7.57 32.94 12.70
C LYS A 162 -6.65 33.73 11.77
N PHE A 163 -5.78 33.05 11.02
CA PHE A 163 -4.91 33.67 10.02
C PHE A 163 -5.74 34.26 8.87
N LEU A 164 -6.70 33.51 8.34
CA LEU A 164 -7.56 33.95 7.25
C LEU A 164 -8.43 35.14 7.65
N ASP A 165 -8.98 35.15 8.86
CA ASP A 165 -9.79 36.28 9.38
C ASP A 165 -8.95 37.57 9.50
N ARG A 166 -7.67 37.45 9.86
CA ARG A 166 -6.74 38.61 9.92
C ARG A 166 -6.34 39.11 8.54
N ALA A 167 -6.30 38.23 7.54
CA ALA A 167 -5.91 38.53 6.17
C ALA A 167 -7.06 39.09 5.33
N ARG A 168 -8.31 39.06 5.83
CA ARG A 168 -9.46 39.67 5.12
C ARG A 168 -9.27 41.19 5.06
N PRO A 169 -9.39 41.81 3.86
CA PRO A 169 -9.42 43.26 3.74
C PRO A 169 -10.56 43.80 4.63
N ARG A 170 -10.27 44.77 5.45
CA ARG A 170 -11.35 45.53 6.17
C ARG A 170 -12.10 46.35 5.11
N PRO A 171 -13.44 46.38 5.17
CA PRO A 171 -14.28 47.17 4.25
C PRO A 171 -13.98 48.66 4.35
#